data_452a4e008a96a856d1279712c2794178
#
_entry.id   452a4e008a96a856d1279712c2794178
#
_cell.length_a   1.000
_cell.length_b   1.000
_cell.length_c   1.000
_cell.angle_alpha   90.00
_cell.angle_beta   90.00
_cell.angle_gamma   90.00
#
_symmetry.space_group_name_H-M   'P 1'
#
loop_
_entity.id
_entity.type
_entity.pdbx_description
1 polymer ?
#
loop_
_entity_poly.entity_id
_entity_poly.type
_entity_poly.pdbx_seq_one_letter_code
_entity_poly.pdbx_strand_id
1 'polypeptide(L)'
;MVKKIFPSRFSIINAFALLFLIVSFVVRSIFLAMDFSQVEHSFFGLVKVFIIGLFFDIGALSFFYTVAALYFMLFPEKFHGSVVDRRICYLGWSLGLLIVYFSFFAEITFWDEFQRRFNFIAVDYLIYTYE
;
A
#
# COMPACT_ATOMS: atom_id res chain seq x y z
N MET A 1 -21.13 9.14 25.45
CA MET A 1 -20.89 10.16 24.41
C MET A 1 -19.47 9.96 23.89
N VAL A 2 -19.26 9.07 22.93
CA VAL A 2 -17.91 8.79 22.38
C VAL A 2 -17.63 9.90 21.37
N LYS A 3 -16.70 10.81 21.70
CA LYS A 3 -16.19 11.82 20.79
C LYS A 3 -15.69 11.13 19.53
N LYS A 4 -16.31 11.40 18.36
CA LYS A 4 -15.81 10.97 17.06
C LYS A 4 -14.40 11.55 16.88
N ILE A 5 -13.40 10.70 16.99
CA ILE A 5 -11.98 11.09 16.97
C ILE A 5 -11.52 11.52 15.56
N PHE A 6 -12.30 11.21 14.52
CA PHE A 6 -12.00 11.61 13.13
C PHE A 6 -13.23 12.20 12.44
N PRO A 7 -13.08 13.27 11.64
CA PRO A 7 -14.13 13.71 10.75
C PRO A 7 -14.46 12.58 9.76
N SER A 8 -15.74 12.23 9.68
CA SER A 8 -16.24 10.99 9.09
C SER A 8 -15.87 10.72 7.62
N ARG A 9 -15.42 11.72 6.87
CA ARG A 9 -15.05 11.60 5.45
C ARG A 9 -13.66 11.01 5.22
N PHE A 10 -12.69 11.41 6.03
CA PHE A 10 -11.29 10.99 5.86
C PHE A 10 -10.91 9.77 6.70
N SER A 11 -11.80 9.31 7.58
CA SER A 11 -11.50 8.21 8.50
C SER A 11 -11.14 6.92 7.77
N ILE A 12 -11.86 6.58 6.71
CA ILE A 12 -11.65 5.34 5.95
C ILE A 12 -10.31 5.37 5.21
N ILE A 13 -9.99 6.50 4.56
CA ILE A 13 -8.71 6.60 3.84
C ILE A 13 -7.51 6.68 4.77
N ASN A 14 -7.66 7.34 5.93
CA ASN A 14 -6.60 7.37 6.93
C ASN A 14 -6.37 5.99 7.56
N ALA A 15 -7.44 5.20 7.80
CA ALA A 15 -7.33 3.82 8.24
C ALA A 15 -6.63 2.93 7.20
N PHE A 16 -6.96 3.13 5.92
CA PHE A 16 -6.27 2.46 4.80
C PHE A 16 -4.78 2.81 4.77
N ALA A 17 -4.44 4.10 4.87
CA ALA A 17 -3.06 4.55 4.86
C ALA A 17 -2.24 3.96 6.02
N LEU A 18 -2.83 3.95 7.21
CA LEU A 18 -2.18 3.37 8.39
C LEU A 18 -1.93 1.86 8.19
N LEU A 19 -2.94 1.14 7.72
CA LEU A 19 -2.84 -0.30 7.46
C LEU A 19 -1.79 -0.59 6.38
N PHE A 20 -1.78 0.19 5.28
CA PHE A 20 -0.78 0.09 4.23
C PHE A 20 0.64 0.26 4.78
N LEU A 21 0.90 1.30 5.58
CA LEU A 21 2.21 1.55 6.17
C LEU A 21 2.65 0.43 7.11
N ILE A 22 1.72 -0.10 7.91
CA ILE A 22 2.02 -1.23 8.80
C ILE A 22 2.41 -2.47 7.99
N VAL A 23 1.62 -2.82 6.97
CA VAL A 23 1.90 -4.00 6.12
C VAL A 23 3.21 -3.82 5.36
N SER A 24 3.47 -2.64 4.78
CA SER A 24 4.74 -2.33 4.12
C SER A 24 5.93 -2.47 5.06
N PHE A 25 5.81 -1.98 6.29
CA PHE A 25 6.85 -2.12 7.30
C PHE A 25 7.12 -3.61 7.64
N VAL A 26 6.06 -4.41 7.79
CA VAL A 26 6.16 -5.85 8.08
C VAL A 26 6.84 -6.58 6.92
N VAL A 27 6.40 -6.36 5.68
CA VAL A 27 6.99 -6.99 4.49
C VAL A 27 8.48 -6.63 4.34
N ARG A 28 8.84 -5.37 4.58
CA ARG A 28 10.24 -4.93 4.57
C ARG A 28 11.07 -5.60 5.65
N SER A 29 10.49 -5.81 6.84
CA SER A 29 11.14 -6.53 7.92
C SER A 29 11.34 -8.01 7.59
N ILE A 30 10.39 -8.64 6.89
CA ILE A 30 10.51 -10.02 6.38
C ILE A 30 11.67 -10.11 5.38
N PHE A 31 11.74 -9.23 4.39
CA PHE A 31 12.84 -9.24 3.41
C PHE A 31 14.21 -9.03 4.07
N LEU A 32 14.28 -8.12 5.04
CA LEU A 32 15.49 -7.92 5.80
C LEU A 32 15.90 -9.19 6.58
N ALA A 33 14.93 -9.94 7.11
CA ALA A 33 15.20 -11.20 7.81
C ALA A 33 15.64 -12.31 6.86
N MET A 34 15.06 -12.39 5.65
CA MET A 34 15.42 -13.38 4.62
C MET A 34 16.84 -13.17 4.11
N ASP A 35 17.26 -11.92 3.90
CA ASP A 35 18.58 -11.56 3.38
C ASP A 35 19.58 -11.09 4.43
N PHE A 36 19.31 -11.39 5.69
CA PHE A 36 20.12 -10.86 6.78
C PHE A 36 21.63 -11.11 6.64
N SER A 37 22.00 -12.26 6.04
CA SER A 37 23.41 -12.62 5.81
C SER A 37 24.11 -11.80 4.72
N GLN A 38 23.37 -11.15 3.82
CA GLN A 38 23.90 -10.40 2.68
C GLN A 38 23.88 -8.89 2.91
N VAL A 39 23.16 -8.43 3.94
CA VAL A 39 23.01 -7.01 4.25
C VAL A 39 24.18 -6.55 5.14
N GLU A 40 24.73 -5.39 4.82
CA GLU A 40 25.67 -4.73 5.72
C GLU A 40 24.98 -4.45 7.07
N HIS A 41 25.49 -5.06 8.16
CA HIS A 41 24.94 -4.91 9.50
C HIS A 41 25.24 -3.55 10.14
N SER A 42 25.41 -2.51 9.33
CA SER A 42 25.57 -1.15 9.84
C SER A 42 24.22 -0.61 10.31
N PHE A 43 24.17 -0.11 11.53
CA PHE A 43 22.97 0.53 12.07
C PHE A 43 22.45 1.65 11.13
N PHE A 44 23.35 2.47 10.59
CA PHE A 44 23.00 3.53 9.63
C PHE A 44 22.44 2.95 8.33
N GLY A 45 22.95 1.83 7.82
CA GLY A 45 22.43 1.16 6.64
C GLY A 45 21.00 0.68 6.83
N LEU A 46 20.71 0.05 7.97
CA LEU A 46 19.35 -0.42 8.29
C LEU A 46 18.37 0.74 8.42
N VAL A 47 18.72 1.79 9.16
CA VAL A 47 17.87 2.99 9.29
C VAL A 47 17.59 3.62 7.93
N LYS A 48 18.61 3.71 7.05
CA LYS A 48 18.47 4.25 5.69
C LYS A 48 17.47 3.45 4.86
N VAL A 49 17.48 2.11 4.93
CA VAL A 49 16.53 1.24 4.22
C VAL A 49 15.09 1.55 4.62
N PHE A 50 14.83 1.68 5.93
CA PHE A 50 13.48 1.99 6.42
C PHE A 50 13.03 3.41 6.07
N ILE A 51 13.91 4.40 6.14
CA ILE A 51 13.59 5.80 5.81
C ILE A 51 13.29 5.93 4.31
N ILE A 52 14.15 5.39 3.46
CA ILE A 52 13.94 5.43 2.01
C ILE A 52 12.67 4.69 1.64
N GLY A 53 12.46 3.51 2.23
CA GLY A 53 11.25 2.74 1.99
C GLY A 53 9.98 3.48 2.41
N LEU A 54 9.98 4.12 3.58
CA LEU A 54 8.86 4.95 4.02
C LEU A 54 8.57 6.09 3.03
N PHE A 55 9.60 6.69 2.45
CA PHE A 55 9.44 7.74 1.46
C PHE A 55 8.72 7.24 0.20
N PHE A 56 9.08 6.04 -0.29
CA PHE A 56 8.37 5.39 -1.39
C PHE A 56 6.94 4.99 -1.03
N ASP A 57 6.71 4.53 0.20
CA ASP A 57 5.37 4.19 0.70
C ASP A 57 4.45 5.41 0.72
N ILE A 58 4.95 6.57 1.16
CA ILE A 58 4.22 7.84 1.11
C ILE A 58 3.93 8.24 -0.33
N GLY A 59 4.89 8.06 -1.24
CA GLY A 59 4.69 8.26 -2.68
C GLY A 59 3.55 7.39 -3.23
N ALA A 60 3.55 6.09 -2.92
CA ALA A 60 2.48 5.17 -3.33
C ALA A 60 1.13 5.58 -2.74
N LEU A 61 1.08 5.94 -1.45
CA LEU A 61 -0.15 6.42 -0.80
C LEU A 61 -0.69 7.69 -1.45
N SER A 62 0.16 8.57 -1.99
CA SER A 62 -0.30 9.79 -2.64
C SER A 62 -1.23 9.53 -3.83
N PHE A 63 -1.04 8.42 -4.56
CA PHE A 63 -1.95 8.01 -5.64
C PHE A 63 -3.34 7.64 -5.09
N PHE A 64 -3.41 6.87 -4.00
CA PHE A 64 -4.68 6.52 -3.37
C PHE A 64 -5.39 7.76 -2.80
N TYR A 65 -4.65 8.66 -2.19
CA TYR A 65 -5.19 9.93 -1.71
C TYR A 65 -5.69 10.83 -2.84
N THR A 66 -5.00 10.84 -3.98
CA THR A 66 -5.44 11.60 -5.16
C THR A 66 -6.76 11.08 -5.70
N VAL A 67 -6.93 9.76 -5.83
CA VAL A 67 -8.20 9.15 -6.25
C VAL A 67 -9.33 9.49 -5.27
N ALA A 68 -9.06 9.39 -3.96
CA ALA A 68 -10.04 9.73 -2.96
C ALA A 68 -10.39 11.24 -2.95
N ALA A 69 -9.40 12.11 -3.14
CA ALA A 69 -9.62 13.55 -3.23
C ALA A 69 -10.47 13.90 -4.45
N LEU A 70 -10.19 13.30 -5.61
CA LEU A 70 -11.02 13.46 -6.83
C LEU A 70 -12.45 13.00 -6.58
N TYR A 71 -12.63 11.85 -5.92
CA TYR A 71 -13.96 11.39 -5.55
C TYR A 71 -14.69 12.42 -4.67
N PHE A 72 -14.05 12.90 -3.60
CA PHE A 72 -14.66 13.89 -2.70
C PHE A 72 -14.93 15.24 -3.36
N MET A 73 -14.14 15.63 -4.35
CA MET A 73 -14.33 16.87 -5.10
C MET A 73 -15.47 16.75 -6.12
N LEU A 74 -15.61 15.62 -6.79
CA LEU A 74 -16.60 15.40 -7.83
C LEU A 74 -17.97 14.99 -7.26
N PHE A 75 -18.00 14.35 -6.09
CA PHE A 75 -19.22 13.85 -5.49
C PHE A 75 -19.95 14.97 -4.73
N PRO A 76 -21.22 15.27 -5.10
CA PRO A 76 -21.95 16.40 -4.50
C PRO A 76 -22.14 16.23 -3.01
N GLU A 77 -21.94 17.30 -2.25
CA GLU A 77 -22.10 17.31 -0.78
C GLU A 77 -23.44 16.81 -0.29
N LYS A 78 -24.48 17.06 -1.08
CA LYS A 78 -25.87 16.67 -0.80
C LYS A 78 -26.06 15.15 -0.62
N PHE A 79 -25.22 14.33 -1.24
CA PHE A 79 -25.30 12.87 -1.17
C PHE A 79 -24.29 12.23 -0.21
N HIS A 80 -23.48 13.03 0.46
CA HIS A 80 -22.53 12.52 1.44
C HIS A 80 -23.24 11.84 2.62
N GLY A 81 -22.74 10.67 3.01
CA GLY A 81 -23.33 9.85 4.05
C GLY A 81 -24.57 9.07 3.60
N SER A 82 -24.97 9.19 2.33
CA SER A 82 -26.02 8.36 1.74
C SER A 82 -25.59 6.88 1.69
N VAL A 83 -26.56 5.99 1.47
CA VAL A 83 -26.29 4.55 1.30
C VAL A 83 -25.36 4.31 0.08
N VAL A 84 -25.52 5.09 -0.98
CA VAL A 84 -24.70 5.01 -2.18
C VAL A 84 -23.27 5.43 -1.90
N ASP A 85 -23.05 6.57 -1.27
CA ASP A 85 -21.74 7.06 -0.86
C ASP A 85 -21.00 6.03 0.00
N ARG A 86 -21.69 5.48 0.99
CA ARG A 86 -21.13 4.44 1.85
C ARG A 86 -20.72 3.19 1.09
N ARG A 87 -21.54 2.72 0.15
CA ARG A 87 -21.21 1.54 -0.69
C ARG A 87 -20.00 1.81 -1.59
N ILE A 88 -19.92 2.98 -2.21
CA ILE A 88 -18.78 3.37 -3.06
C ILE A 88 -17.50 3.42 -2.22
N CYS A 89 -17.54 4.05 -1.05
CA CYS A 89 -16.39 4.10 -0.15
C CYS A 89 -15.93 2.71 0.30
N TYR A 90 -16.85 1.82 0.68
CA TYR A 90 -16.50 0.44 1.06
C TYR A 90 -15.95 -0.36 -0.12
N LEU A 91 -16.53 -0.22 -1.32
CA LEU A 91 -16.02 -0.89 -2.52
C LEU A 91 -14.60 -0.40 -2.86
N GLY A 92 -14.38 0.91 -2.87
CA GLY A 92 -13.08 1.49 -3.11
C GLY A 92 -12.03 1.05 -2.07
N TRP A 93 -12.41 1.01 -0.81
CA TRP A 93 -11.55 0.53 0.28
C TRP A 93 -11.20 -0.95 0.11
N SER A 94 -12.19 -1.80 -0.19
CA SER A 94 -11.99 -3.24 -0.41
C SER A 94 -11.12 -3.52 -1.62
N LEU A 95 -11.32 -2.80 -2.74
CA LEU A 95 -10.48 -2.90 -3.93
C LEU A 95 -9.06 -2.41 -3.66
N GLY A 96 -8.90 -1.30 -2.94
CA GLY A 96 -7.60 -0.81 -2.53
C GLY A 96 -6.84 -1.82 -1.68
N LEU A 97 -7.49 -2.44 -0.70
CA LEU A 97 -6.89 -3.50 0.11
C LEU A 97 -6.53 -4.72 -0.74
N LEU A 98 -7.41 -5.16 -1.63
CA LEU A 98 -7.15 -6.29 -2.53
C LEU A 98 -5.87 -6.04 -3.35
N ILE A 99 -5.73 -4.85 -3.96
CA ILE A 99 -4.56 -4.47 -4.74
C ILE A 99 -3.30 -4.48 -3.86
N VAL A 100 -3.38 -3.90 -2.67
CA VAL A 100 -2.25 -3.84 -1.74
C VAL A 100 -1.81 -5.24 -1.29
N TYR A 101 -2.73 -6.08 -0.85
CA TYR A 101 -2.41 -7.44 -0.43
C TYR A 101 -1.87 -8.28 -1.58
N PHE A 102 -2.49 -8.19 -2.76
CA PHE A 102 -2.01 -8.89 -3.94
C PHE A 102 -0.59 -8.44 -4.31
N SER A 103 -0.31 -7.13 -4.29
CA SER A 103 1.01 -6.60 -4.61
C SER A 103 2.08 -7.08 -3.62
N PHE A 104 1.80 -7.07 -2.33
CA PHE A 104 2.73 -7.57 -1.32
C PHE A 104 2.93 -9.08 -1.40
N PHE A 105 1.87 -9.85 -1.65
CA PHE A 105 1.99 -11.28 -1.86
C PHE A 105 2.84 -11.61 -3.10
N ALA A 106 2.57 -10.92 -4.21
CA ALA A 106 3.34 -11.06 -5.44
C ALA A 106 4.82 -10.68 -5.22
N GLU A 107 5.10 -9.63 -4.43
CA GLU A 107 6.46 -9.20 -4.11
C GLU A 107 7.22 -10.28 -3.32
N ILE A 108 6.59 -10.91 -2.32
CA ILE A 108 7.20 -11.99 -1.53
C ILE A 108 7.50 -13.21 -2.41
N THR A 109 6.52 -13.64 -3.23
CA THR A 109 6.68 -14.79 -4.13
C THR A 109 7.78 -14.54 -5.16
N PHE A 110 7.81 -13.32 -5.72
CA PHE A 110 8.83 -12.95 -6.70
C PHE A 110 10.24 -12.89 -6.08
N TRP A 111 10.34 -12.44 -4.83
CA TRP A 111 11.61 -12.44 -4.11
C TRP A 111 12.14 -13.86 -3.88
N ASP A 112 11.28 -14.80 -3.52
CA ASP A 112 11.66 -16.18 -3.29
C ASP A 112 12.26 -16.83 -4.56
N GLU A 113 11.66 -16.58 -5.73
CA GLU A 113 12.11 -17.13 -7.01
C GLU A 113 13.33 -16.41 -7.61
N PHE A 114 13.37 -15.10 -7.54
CA PHE A 114 14.34 -14.29 -8.30
C PHE A 114 15.38 -13.57 -7.42
N GLN A 115 15.24 -13.61 -6.10
CA GLN A 115 16.09 -12.89 -5.13
C GLN A 115 16.17 -11.38 -5.43
N ARG A 116 15.10 -10.83 -6.00
CA ARG A 116 14.97 -9.42 -6.38
C ARG A 116 13.55 -8.93 -6.12
N ARG A 117 13.40 -7.64 -5.88
CA ARG A 117 12.08 -7.03 -5.72
C ARG A 117 11.30 -7.09 -7.03
N PHE A 118 9.97 -7.22 -6.91
CA PHE A 118 9.04 -7.16 -8.03
C PHE A 118 9.30 -5.88 -8.85
N ASN A 119 9.68 -6.05 -10.11
CA ASN A 119 10.05 -4.97 -11.00
C ASN A 119 9.54 -5.25 -12.41
N PHE A 120 9.91 -4.40 -13.37
CA PHE A 120 9.49 -4.50 -14.76
C PHE A 120 9.83 -5.85 -15.42
N ILE A 121 10.87 -6.52 -14.98
CA ILE A 121 11.26 -7.86 -15.49
C ILE A 121 10.17 -8.89 -15.25
N ALA A 122 9.39 -8.78 -14.16
CA ALA A 122 8.28 -9.67 -13.90
C ALA A 122 7.17 -9.57 -14.97
N VAL A 123 6.97 -8.37 -15.50
CA VAL A 123 6.01 -8.14 -16.60
C VAL A 123 6.50 -8.81 -17.88
N ASP A 124 7.79 -8.73 -18.18
CA ASP A 124 8.39 -9.39 -19.34
C ASP A 124 8.25 -10.91 -19.24
N TYR A 125 8.52 -11.51 -18.08
CA TYR A 125 8.32 -12.94 -17.88
C TYR A 125 6.87 -13.38 -18.09
N LEU A 126 5.88 -12.60 -17.67
CA LEU A 126 4.46 -12.89 -17.88
C LEU A 126 4.06 -12.81 -19.37
N ILE A 127 4.73 -11.97 -20.15
CA ILE A 127 4.41 -11.79 -21.56
C ILE A 127 5.12 -12.85 -22.44
N TYR A 128 6.35 -13.20 -22.13
CA TYR A 128 7.17 -14.11 -22.95
C TYR A 128 7.08 -15.59 -22.58
N THR A 129 6.33 -15.96 -21.54
CA THR A 129 6.13 -17.37 -21.16
C THR A 129 5.19 -18.12 -22.13
N TYR A 130 4.65 -17.46 -23.17
CA TYR A 130 3.74 -18.05 -24.15
C TYR A 130 4.40 -18.38 -25.51
N GLU A 131 5.71 -18.27 -25.62
CA GLU A 131 6.49 -18.78 -26.75
C GLU A 131 7.35 -19.97 -26.30
#